data_f80471d3f3b85a54e25cc9bff70091aa
#
_entry.id   f80471d3f3b85a54e25cc9bff70091aa
#
_cell.length_a   1.000
_cell.length_b   1.000
_cell.length_c   1.000
_cell.angle_alpha   90.00
_cell.angle_beta   90.00
_cell.angle_gamma   90.00
#
_symmetry.space_group_name_H-M   'P 1'
#
loop_
_entity.id
_entity.type
_entity.pdbx_description
1 polymer ?
#
loop_
_entity_poly.entity_id
_entity_poly.type
_entity_poly.pdbx_seq_one_letter_code
_entity_poly.pdbx_strand_id
1 'polypeptide(L)'
;MNYFRWVSILLALMLGACALWLLAAPGQYKKLAAGFLPEKRPGWFLLSGAVMTLWAVYTWARFTEVRNVPAAAVSVILSLTLIKGYFAVFHYPAFRVFAAKFLALEDALLRTFAVFYLALAIALFAIGAG
;
A
#
# COMPACT_ATOMS: atom_id res chain seq x y z
N MET A 1 -2.32 22.14 9.63
CA MET A 1 -1.57 21.21 8.77
C MET A 1 -2.37 20.90 7.54
N ASN A 2 -1.70 20.78 6.42
CA ASN A 2 -2.39 20.51 5.18
C ASN A 2 -2.70 19.01 5.06
N TYR A 3 -3.75 18.68 4.30
CA TYR A 3 -4.23 17.33 4.08
C TYR A 3 -3.11 16.38 3.60
N PHE A 4 -2.28 16.83 2.64
CA PHE A 4 -1.23 15.97 2.07
C PHE A 4 -0.14 15.61 3.06
N ARG A 5 0.18 16.49 3.99
CA ARG A 5 1.16 16.20 5.04
C ARG A 5 0.65 15.10 5.97
N TRP A 6 -0.62 15.18 6.37
CA TRP A 6 -1.25 14.16 7.22
C TRP A 6 -1.29 12.82 6.50
N VAL A 7 -1.73 12.80 5.22
CA VAL A 7 -1.82 11.57 4.45
C VAL A 7 -0.43 10.97 4.20
N SER A 8 0.57 11.80 3.92
CA SER A 8 1.95 11.34 3.74
C SER A 8 2.48 10.67 5.00
N ILE A 9 2.27 11.27 6.17
CA ILE A 9 2.68 10.70 7.46
C ILE A 9 1.92 9.39 7.73
N LEU A 10 0.62 9.36 7.48
CA LEU A 10 -0.18 8.15 7.67
C LEU A 10 0.31 7.01 6.78
N LEU A 11 0.54 7.27 5.50
CA LEU A 11 1.08 6.28 4.57
C LEU A 11 2.47 5.80 5.01
N ALA A 12 3.33 6.72 5.49
CA ALA A 12 4.64 6.37 6.00
C ALA A 12 4.54 5.42 7.20
N LEU A 13 3.66 5.69 8.13
CA LEU A 13 3.45 4.82 9.28
C LEU A 13 2.93 3.45 8.88
N MET A 14 1.98 3.38 7.95
CA MET A 14 1.44 2.11 7.47
C MET A 14 2.50 1.28 6.75
N LEU A 15 3.23 1.88 5.81
CA LEU A 15 4.29 1.20 5.08
C LEU A 15 5.43 0.78 6.01
N GLY A 16 5.81 1.66 6.93
CA GLY A 16 6.87 1.38 7.90
C GLY A 16 6.51 0.23 8.83
N ALA A 17 5.27 0.19 9.33
CA ALA A 17 4.81 -0.89 10.17
C ALA A 17 4.83 -2.24 9.43
N CYS A 18 4.33 -2.27 8.20
CA CYS A 18 4.34 -3.48 7.37
C CYS A 18 5.77 -3.92 7.07
N ALA A 19 6.65 -2.98 6.73
CA ALA A 19 8.06 -3.27 6.42
C ALA A 19 8.80 -3.83 7.63
N LEU A 20 8.62 -3.23 8.80
CA LEU A 20 9.24 -3.70 10.04
C LEU A 20 8.76 -5.08 10.41
N TRP A 21 7.46 -5.34 10.25
CA TRP A 21 6.91 -6.67 10.53
C TRP A 21 7.50 -7.72 9.59
N LEU A 22 7.59 -7.42 8.30
CA LEU A 22 8.17 -8.32 7.31
C LEU A 22 9.66 -8.58 7.59
N LEU A 23 10.41 -7.56 8.04
CA LEU A 23 11.81 -7.72 8.44
C LEU A 23 11.98 -8.58 9.68
N ALA A 24 11.15 -8.36 10.71
CA ALA A 24 11.29 -9.00 12.00
C ALA A 24 10.75 -10.44 12.00
N ALA A 25 9.63 -10.68 11.31
CA ALA A 25 8.93 -11.97 11.37
C ALA A 25 8.30 -12.32 10.01
N PRO A 26 9.11 -12.62 8.98
CA PRO A 26 8.57 -12.92 7.66
C PRO A 26 7.62 -14.12 7.64
N GLY A 27 7.87 -15.13 8.49
CA GLY A 27 6.99 -16.29 8.58
C GLY A 27 5.59 -15.95 9.09
N GLN A 28 5.48 -15.11 10.10
CA GLN A 28 4.19 -14.64 10.62
C GLN A 28 3.48 -13.76 9.60
N TYR A 29 4.21 -12.88 8.92
CA TYR A 29 3.66 -12.05 7.88
C TYR A 29 3.06 -12.89 6.75
N LYS A 30 3.78 -13.93 6.31
CA LYS A 30 3.29 -14.85 5.27
C LYS A 30 2.00 -15.54 5.68
N LYS A 31 1.91 -16.02 6.92
CA LYS A 31 0.70 -16.68 7.44
C LYS A 31 -0.49 -15.74 7.46
N LEU A 32 -0.29 -14.54 7.94
CA LEU A 32 -1.37 -13.54 7.99
C LEU A 32 -1.83 -13.17 6.59
N ALA A 33 -0.90 -12.88 5.69
CA ALA A 33 -1.22 -12.49 4.32
C ALA A 33 -1.95 -13.62 3.58
N ALA A 34 -1.51 -14.86 3.76
CA ALA A 34 -2.19 -16.01 3.16
C ALA A 34 -3.62 -16.16 3.65
N GLY A 35 -3.90 -15.82 4.92
CA GLY A 35 -5.25 -15.82 5.47
C GLY A 35 -6.21 -14.82 4.82
N PHE A 36 -5.68 -13.79 4.17
CA PHE A 36 -6.49 -12.82 3.42
C PHE A 36 -6.74 -13.23 1.96
N LEU A 37 -6.24 -14.40 1.52
CA LEU A 37 -6.34 -14.85 0.13
C LEU A 37 -7.15 -16.16 0.01
N PRO A 38 -8.46 -16.14 0.36
CA PRO A 38 -9.30 -17.32 0.18
C PRO A 38 -9.50 -17.63 -1.30
N GLU A 39 -10.03 -18.84 -1.61
CA GLU A 39 -10.25 -19.27 -2.99
C GLU A 39 -11.18 -18.33 -3.76
N LYS A 40 -12.21 -17.79 -3.08
CA LYS A 40 -13.17 -16.87 -3.66
C LYS A 40 -12.88 -15.46 -3.16
N ARG A 41 -13.07 -14.48 -4.02
CA ARG A 41 -12.88 -13.08 -3.66
C ARG A 41 -13.77 -12.71 -2.47
N PRO A 42 -13.18 -12.18 -1.38
CA PRO A 42 -13.99 -11.70 -0.25
C PRO A 42 -14.87 -10.52 -0.66
N GLY A 43 -16.09 -10.45 -0.13
CA GLY A 43 -17.00 -9.35 -0.44
C GLY A 43 -16.47 -7.98 -0.01
N TRP A 44 -15.67 -7.93 1.07
CA TRP A 44 -15.11 -6.67 1.54
C TRP A 44 -14.09 -6.05 0.55
N PHE A 45 -13.57 -6.82 -0.40
CA PHE A 45 -12.70 -6.28 -1.45
C PHE A 45 -13.43 -5.24 -2.31
N LEU A 46 -14.69 -5.49 -2.65
CA LEU A 46 -15.50 -4.53 -3.40
C LEU A 46 -15.72 -3.25 -2.61
N LEU A 47 -16.03 -3.37 -1.32
CA LEU A 47 -16.23 -2.22 -0.45
C LEU A 47 -14.92 -1.41 -0.32
N SER A 48 -13.80 -2.12 -0.09
CA SER A 48 -12.49 -1.49 -0.01
C SER A 48 -12.13 -0.75 -1.30
N GLY A 49 -12.40 -1.35 -2.46
CA GLY A 49 -12.17 -0.73 -3.76
C GLY A 49 -12.98 0.55 -3.94
N ALA A 50 -14.25 0.55 -3.53
CA ALA A 50 -15.09 1.73 -3.59
C ALA A 50 -14.56 2.86 -2.70
N VAL A 51 -14.18 2.53 -1.45
CA VAL A 51 -13.63 3.51 -0.50
C VAL A 51 -12.31 4.08 -1.04
N MET A 52 -11.43 3.24 -1.56
CA MET A 52 -10.15 3.69 -2.13
C MET A 52 -10.35 4.58 -3.35
N THR A 53 -11.34 4.27 -4.19
CA THR A 53 -11.66 5.09 -5.37
C THR A 53 -12.10 6.48 -4.94
N LEU A 54 -13.00 6.57 -3.97
CA LEU A 54 -13.46 7.87 -3.45
C LEU A 54 -12.30 8.66 -2.84
N TRP A 55 -11.43 8.00 -2.10
CA TRP A 55 -10.27 8.65 -1.50
C TRP A 55 -9.29 9.15 -2.56
N ALA A 56 -9.02 8.35 -3.59
CA ALA A 56 -8.13 8.76 -4.68
C ALA A 56 -8.71 9.96 -5.45
N VAL A 57 -10.01 9.95 -5.75
CA VAL A 57 -10.68 11.08 -6.42
C VAL A 57 -10.58 12.33 -5.56
N TYR A 58 -10.87 12.23 -4.28
CA TYR A 58 -10.75 13.37 -3.36
C TYR A 58 -9.31 13.90 -3.33
N THR A 59 -8.32 13.01 -3.27
CA THR A 59 -6.90 13.40 -3.23
C THR A 59 -6.49 14.13 -4.50
N TRP A 60 -6.90 13.64 -5.67
CA TRP A 60 -6.61 14.34 -6.93
C TRP A 60 -7.32 15.70 -7.02
N ALA A 61 -8.55 15.80 -6.53
CA ALA A 61 -9.25 17.07 -6.45
C ALA A 61 -8.49 18.08 -5.58
N ARG A 62 -7.97 17.61 -4.44
CA ARG A 62 -7.15 18.47 -3.57
C ARG A 62 -5.81 18.83 -4.23
N PHE A 63 -5.23 17.94 -5.03
CA PHE A 63 -3.99 18.21 -5.74
C PHE A 63 -4.13 19.40 -6.70
N THR A 64 -5.28 19.60 -7.32
CA THR A 64 -5.48 20.74 -8.22
C THR A 64 -5.37 22.08 -7.48
N GLU A 65 -5.61 22.08 -6.17
CA GLU A 65 -5.51 23.29 -5.33
C GLU A 65 -4.10 23.48 -4.74
N VAL A 66 -3.38 22.38 -4.48
CA VAL A 66 -2.10 22.40 -3.75
C VAL A 66 -1.05 21.64 -4.56
N ARG A 67 -0.55 22.21 -5.62
CA ARG A 67 0.42 21.57 -6.51
C ARG A 67 1.84 21.68 -5.97
N ASN A 68 2.22 20.73 -5.11
CA ASN A 68 3.58 20.67 -4.56
C ASN A 68 4.10 19.23 -4.53
N VAL A 69 5.35 19.03 -4.14
CA VAL A 69 5.99 17.71 -4.13
C VAL A 69 5.27 16.72 -3.19
N PRO A 70 4.94 17.08 -1.93
CA PRO A 70 4.19 16.16 -1.07
C PRO A 70 2.85 15.76 -1.67
N ALA A 71 2.11 16.69 -2.25
CA ALA A 71 0.81 16.41 -2.88
C ALA A 71 0.98 15.47 -4.06
N ALA A 72 1.99 15.69 -4.91
CA ALA A 72 2.27 14.82 -6.05
C ALA A 72 2.63 13.41 -5.59
N ALA A 73 3.51 13.28 -4.60
CA ALA A 73 3.94 11.98 -4.08
C ALA A 73 2.76 11.18 -3.52
N VAL A 74 1.91 11.80 -2.71
CA VAL A 74 0.73 11.15 -2.12
C VAL A 74 -0.25 10.73 -3.21
N SER A 75 -0.53 11.60 -4.18
CA SER A 75 -1.48 11.31 -5.25
C SER A 75 -1.01 10.14 -6.12
N VAL A 76 0.27 10.10 -6.47
CA VAL A 76 0.85 9.01 -7.28
C VAL A 76 0.79 7.69 -6.51
N ILE A 77 1.18 7.68 -5.23
CA ILE A 77 1.18 6.47 -4.42
C ILE A 77 -0.24 5.92 -4.24
N LEU A 78 -1.22 6.78 -3.98
CA LEU A 78 -2.62 6.36 -3.89
C LEU A 78 -3.12 5.79 -5.22
N SER A 79 -2.74 6.40 -6.33
CA SER A 79 -3.13 5.90 -7.66
C SER A 79 -2.55 4.53 -7.95
N LEU A 80 -1.28 4.31 -7.62
CA LEU A 80 -0.64 2.99 -7.78
C LEU A 80 -1.31 1.95 -6.88
N THR A 81 -1.63 2.30 -5.65
CA THR A 81 -2.34 1.43 -4.72
C THR A 81 -3.74 1.10 -5.24
N LEU A 82 -4.43 2.07 -5.83
CA LEU A 82 -5.76 1.87 -6.41
C LEU A 82 -5.72 0.92 -7.60
N ILE A 83 -4.72 1.06 -8.49
CA ILE A 83 -4.53 0.15 -9.63
C ILE A 83 -4.33 -1.28 -9.12
N LYS A 84 -3.48 -1.47 -8.12
CA LYS A 84 -3.26 -2.75 -7.47
C LYS A 84 -4.54 -3.30 -6.85
N GLY A 85 -5.32 -2.44 -6.20
CA GLY A 85 -6.62 -2.80 -5.63
C GLY A 85 -7.62 -3.24 -6.68
N TYR A 86 -7.69 -2.55 -7.81
CA TYR A 86 -8.55 -2.96 -8.92
C TYR A 86 -8.14 -4.32 -9.48
N PHE A 87 -6.86 -4.57 -9.62
CA PHE A 87 -6.37 -5.88 -10.03
C PHE A 87 -6.86 -6.98 -9.07
N ALA A 88 -6.75 -6.73 -7.76
CA ALA A 88 -7.24 -7.66 -6.75
C ALA A 88 -8.75 -7.87 -6.80
N VAL A 89 -9.52 -6.82 -7.10
CA VAL A 89 -10.99 -6.90 -7.10
C VAL A 89 -11.51 -7.56 -8.38
N PHE A 90 -11.02 -7.15 -9.54
CA PHE A 90 -11.59 -7.58 -10.84
C PHE A 90 -10.90 -8.80 -11.42
N HIS A 91 -9.65 -9.05 -11.05
CA HIS A 91 -8.87 -10.20 -11.50
C HIS A 91 -8.34 -11.00 -10.32
N TYR A 92 -9.21 -11.25 -9.35
CA TYR A 92 -8.82 -11.89 -8.09
C TYR A 92 -8.06 -13.21 -8.29
N PRO A 93 -8.47 -14.14 -9.17
CA PRO A 93 -7.70 -15.38 -9.35
C PRO A 93 -6.25 -15.14 -9.76
N ALA A 94 -6.01 -14.20 -10.68
CA ALA A 94 -4.65 -13.81 -11.09
C ALA A 94 -3.90 -13.12 -9.97
N PHE A 95 -4.56 -12.23 -9.24
CA PHE A 95 -3.98 -11.57 -8.08
C PHE A 95 -3.57 -12.57 -7.00
N ARG A 96 -4.42 -13.55 -6.72
CA ARG A 96 -4.15 -14.60 -5.73
C ARG A 96 -2.89 -15.40 -6.11
N VAL A 97 -2.77 -15.78 -7.38
CA VAL A 97 -1.59 -16.49 -7.87
C VAL A 97 -0.33 -15.63 -7.73
N PHE A 98 -0.41 -14.37 -8.11
CA PHE A 98 0.72 -13.42 -7.99
C PHE A 98 1.14 -13.24 -6.53
N ALA A 99 0.18 -13.03 -5.63
CA ALA A 99 0.44 -12.86 -4.21
C ALA A 99 1.05 -14.12 -3.60
N ALA A 100 0.56 -15.31 -3.99
CA ALA A 100 1.11 -16.58 -3.52
C ALA A 100 2.57 -16.75 -3.98
N LYS A 101 2.90 -16.38 -5.21
CA LYS A 101 4.28 -16.39 -5.70
C LYS A 101 5.18 -15.43 -4.92
N PHE A 102 4.68 -14.23 -4.63
CA PHE A 102 5.42 -13.27 -3.82
C PHE A 102 5.70 -13.81 -2.42
N LEU A 103 4.69 -14.40 -1.77
CA LEU A 103 4.83 -14.95 -0.43
C LEU A 103 5.70 -16.22 -0.39
N ALA A 104 5.85 -16.91 -1.53
CA ALA A 104 6.72 -18.08 -1.63
C ALA A 104 8.20 -17.73 -1.83
N LEU A 105 8.54 -16.44 -1.97
CA LEU A 105 9.94 -16.02 -2.09
C LEU A 105 10.72 -16.33 -0.81
N GLU A 106 12.04 -16.50 -0.96
CA GLU A 106 12.93 -16.72 0.19
C GLU A 106 12.86 -15.53 1.14
N ASP A 107 13.04 -15.80 2.43
CA ASP A 107 13.00 -14.78 3.48
C ASP A 107 14.01 -13.64 3.21
N ALA A 108 15.18 -13.98 2.65
CA ALA A 108 16.18 -12.98 2.30
C ALA A 108 15.68 -12.00 1.26
N LEU A 109 14.96 -12.47 0.23
CA LEU A 109 14.35 -11.63 -0.79
C LEU A 109 13.22 -10.76 -0.22
N LEU A 110 12.38 -11.35 0.64
CA LEU A 110 11.31 -10.62 1.30
C LEU A 110 11.86 -9.51 2.19
N ARG A 111 12.96 -9.77 2.91
CA ARG A 111 13.63 -8.75 3.70
C ARG A 111 14.22 -7.64 2.84
N THR A 112 14.73 -7.97 1.65
CA THR A 112 15.20 -6.96 0.69
C THR A 112 14.07 -6.04 0.26
N PHE A 113 12.90 -6.59 -0.07
CA PHE A 113 11.72 -5.79 -0.38
C PHE A 113 11.29 -4.95 0.82
N ALA A 114 11.36 -5.49 2.03
CA ALA A 114 11.01 -4.77 3.26
C ALA A 114 11.94 -3.57 3.48
N VAL A 115 13.24 -3.71 3.24
CA VAL A 115 14.19 -2.59 3.32
C VAL A 115 13.82 -1.51 2.32
N PHE A 116 13.46 -1.88 1.11
CA PHE A 116 13.02 -0.95 0.08
C PHE A 116 11.76 -0.17 0.51
N TYR A 117 10.76 -0.89 1.02
CA TYR A 117 9.53 -0.26 1.52
C TYR A 117 9.78 0.62 2.73
N LEU A 118 10.70 0.22 3.61
CA LEU A 118 11.08 1.03 4.76
C LEU A 118 11.75 2.34 4.32
N ALA A 119 12.62 2.28 3.31
CA ALA A 119 13.22 3.49 2.74
C ALA A 119 12.15 4.42 2.16
N LEU A 120 11.16 3.85 1.45
CA LEU A 120 10.04 4.62 0.93
C LEU A 120 9.22 5.25 2.05
N ALA A 121 8.97 4.52 3.14
CA ALA A 121 8.26 5.03 4.31
C ALA A 121 9.00 6.21 4.95
N ILE A 122 10.31 6.09 5.10
CA ILE A 122 11.15 7.18 5.63
C ILE A 122 11.07 8.41 4.73
N ALA A 123 11.14 8.22 3.42
CA ALA A 123 11.02 9.31 2.45
C ALA A 123 9.67 10.01 2.55
N LEU A 124 8.57 9.25 2.64
CA LEU A 124 7.23 9.81 2.81
C LEU A 124 7.08 10.58 4.12
N PHE A 125 7.65 10.05 5.20
CA PHE A 125 7.63 10.72 6.50
C PHE A 125 8.39 12.04 6.44
N ALA A 126 9.58 12.05 5.83
CA ALA A 126 10.38 13.25 5.67
C ALA A 126 9.64 14.32 4.85
N ILE A 127 8.99 13.91 3.75
CA ILE A 127 8.18 14.81 2.93
C ILE A 127 7.03 15.40 3.75
N GLY A 128 6.35 14.57 4.54
CA GLY A 128 5.21 15.03 5.35
C GLY A 128 5.60 15.88 6.54
N ALA A 129 6.76 15.61 7.16
CA ALA A 129 7.24 16.34 8.32
C ALA A 129 8.00 17.64 7.94
N GLY A 130 8.59 17.63 6.75
CA GLY A 130 9.31 18.80 6.22
C GLY A 130 8.37 19.78 5.61
#